data_8567a969d9f194a960049afff4c4d539
#
_entry.id   8567a969d9f194a960049afff4c4d539
#
_cell.length_a   1.000
_cell.length_b   1.000
_cell.length_c   1.000
_cell.angle_alpha   90.00
_cell.angle_beta   90.00
_cell.angle_gamma   90.00
#
_symmetry.space_group_name_H-M   'P 1'
#
loop_
_entity.id
_entity.type
_entity.pdbx_description
1 polymer ?
#
loop_
_entity_poly.entity_id
_entity_poly.type
_entity_poly.pdbx_seq_one_letter_code
_entity_poly.pdbx_strand_id
1 'polypeptide(L)'
;KMPMDGRVKEVYIEKGQYLQDVMAEKGCIALLSLDGLMTAEIAAPEGLSVNATVKVKAGSAYTDGNVADIVDGVATITFSDAYGSEGGEVTVFYKEEELGTATCHIHMPYYLTASEEGYIQAVYLEADAKKWQNNRVCYLTNVPFSGTYEALLSTQQSQLDQLAEMKALLAAGAITAPEDGIVSSIVSPSAAEAEAHSTLASLYVGDQKEMVVSVDELDIINVQVGQNAD
;
A
#
# COMPACT_ATOMS: atom_id res chain seq x y z
N LYS A 1 7.86 18.49 -6.79
CA LYS A 1 9.17 18.13 -7.38
C LYS A 1 10.28 18.39 -6.37
N MET A 2 11.41 17.64 -6.48
CA MET A 2 12.60 17.87 -5.66
C MET A 2 13.19 19.24 -5.89
N PRO A 3 13.44 20.03 -4.83
CA PRO A 3 14.06 21.37 -4.97
C PRO A 3 15.57 21.30 -5.24
N MET A 4 16.23 20.23 -4.79
CA MET A 4 17.68 20.02 -4.89
C MET A 4 18.01 18.52 -4.88
N ASP A 5 19.27 18.19 -5.14
CA ASP A 5 19.77 16.81 -5.06
C ASP A 5 19.89 16.37 -3.60
N GLY A 6 19.67 15.09 -3.35
CA GLY A 6 19.82 14.53 -2.00
C GLY A 6 19.46 13.04 -1.95
N ARG A 7 19.80 12.41 -0.83
CA ARG A 7 19.32 11.05 -0.50
C ARG A 7 18.11 11.17 0.42
N VAL A 8 17.04 10.49 0.08
CA VAL A 8 15.84 10.41 0.92
C VAL A 8 16.14 9.48 2.10
N LYS A 9 16.03 9.99 3.32
CA LYS A 9 16.23 9.18 4.53
C LYS A 9 14.91 8.67 5.10
N GLU A 10 13.89 9.53 5.14
CA GLU A 10 12.56 9.18 5.61
C GLU A 10 11.49 9.76 4.70
N VAL A 11 10.39 9.06 4.55
CA VAL A 11 9.21 9.47 3.78
C VAL A 11 8.00 9.42 4.70
N TYR A 12 7.29 10.52 4.84
CA TYR A 12 6.14 10.65 5.75
C TYR A 12 4.80 10.63 5.02
N ILE A 13 4.81 10.65 3.69
CA ILE A 13 3.61 10.68 2.86
C ILE A 13 3.29 9.30 2.29
N GLU A 14 1.99 8.99 2.25
CA GLU A 14 1.45 7.75 1.67
C GLU A 14 0.31 8.05 0.70
N LYS A 15 0.08 7.11 -0.22
CA LYS A 15 -1.06 7.20 -1.14
C LYS A 15 -2.39 7.24 -0.37
N GLY A 16 -3.26 8.17 -0.73
CA GLY A 16 -4.58 8.34 -0.15
C GLY A 16 -4.67 9.40 0.96
N GLN A 17 -3.54 9.83 1.52
CA GLN A 17 -3.52 10.88 2.54
C GLN A 17 -3.79 12.26 1.92
N TYR A 18 -4.36 13.16 2.73
CA TYR A 18 -4.43 14.57 2.39
C TYR A 18 -3.12 15.24 2.78
N LEU A 19 -2.47 15.92 1.85
CA LEU A 19 -1.12 16.43 2.02
C LEU A 19 -1.00 17.42 3.18
N GLN A 20 -1.99 18.28 3.37
CA GLN A 20 -1.97 19.28 4.43
C GLN A 20 -2.06 18.67 5.84
N ASP A 21 -2.74 17.52 5.99
CA ASP A 21 -2.81 16.81 7.27
C ASP A 21 -1.42 16.27 7.65
N VAL A 22 -0.69 15.70 6.69
CA VAL A 22 0.69 15.25 6.92
C VAL A 22 1.61 16.44 7.27
N MET A 23 1.48 17.56 6.55
CA MET A 23 2.24 18.77 6.84
C MET A 23 1.93 19.35 8.23
N ALA A 24 0.67 19.29 8.66
CA ALA A 24 0.26 19.75 10.00
C ALA A 24 0.80 18.84 11.11
N GLU A 25 0.85 17.52 10.87
CA GLU A 25 1.30 16.53 11.86
C GLU A 25 2.84 16.43 11.94
N LYS A 26 3.52 16.32 10.79
CA LYS A 26 4.95 16.03 10.69
C LYS A 26 5.83 17.26 10.40
N GLY A 27 5.23 18.34 9.92
CA GLY A 27 5.96 19.55 9.50
C GLY A 27 6.69 19.42 8.16
N CYS A 28 6.81 18.21 7.62
CA CYS A 28 7.46 17.93 6.35
C CYS A 28 6.92 16.65 5.70
N ILE A 29 7.21 16.44 4.43
CA ILE A 29 6.79 15.25 3.67
C ILE A 29 7.89 14.19 3.55
N ALA A 30 9.14 14.60 3.73
CA ALA A 30 10.29 13.71 3.72
C ALA A 30 11.50 14.38 4.39
N LEU A 31 12.44 13.57 4.89
CA LEU A 31 13.74 13.98 5.40
C LEU A 31 14.82 13.55 4.40
N LEU A 32 15.68 14.48 4.04
CA LEU A 32 16.76 14.28 3.06
C LEU A 32 18.12 14.53 3.69
N SER A 33 19.13 13.79 3.22
CA SER A 33 20.55 14.08 3.41
C SER A 33 21.07 14.78 2.15
N LEU A 34 21.64 15.98 2.29
CA LEU A 34 22.07 16.79 1.14
C LEU A 34 23.51 16.48 0.70
N ASP A 35 24.40 16.24 1.65
CA ASP A 35 25.82 16.02 1.39
C ASP A 35 26.23 14.53 1.34
N GLY A 36 25.31 13.65 1.66
CA GLY A 36 25.55 12.20 1.67
C GLY A 36 26.31 11.71 2.90
N LEU A 37 26.31 12.51 3.99
CA LEU A 37 27.01 12.19 5.22
C LEU A 37 26.08 12.07 6.43
N MET A 38 26.46 11.18 7.34
CA MET A 38 25.96 11.10 8.71
C MET A 38 27.05 11.61 9.66
N THR A 39 26.64 12.05 10.83
CA THR A 39 27.53 12.48 11.90
C THR A 39 27.21 11.72 13.19
N ALA A 40 28.25 11.42 13.99
CA ALA A 40 28.12 10.86 15.33
C ALA A 40 29.18 11.50 16.23
N GLU A 41 28.85 11.75 17.49
CA GLU A 41 29.74 12.36 18.47
C GLU A 41 30.17 11.32 19.51
N ILE A 42 31.50 11.20 19.73
CA ILE A 42 32.10 10.30 20.72
C ILE A 42 33.13 11.04 21.56
N ALA A 43 33.43 10.52 22.72
CA ALA A 43 34.56 11.01 23.49
C ALA A 43 35.87 10.77 22.71
N ALA A 44 36.70 11.81 22.57
CA ALA A 44 37.94 11.73 21.83
C ALA A 44 39.03 11.08 22.75
N PRO A 45 39.58 9.90 22.40
CA PRO A 45 40.70 9.34 23.13
C PRO A 45 42.01 10.11 22.90
N GLU A 46 42.96 9.94 23.77
CA GLU A 46 44.31 10.49 23.56
C GLU A 46 44.94 9.97 22.27
N GLY A 47 45.46 10.87 21.46
CA GLY A 47 46.10 10.54 20.18
C GLY A 47 45.18 10.41 19.00
N LEU A 48 43.87 10.62 19.14
CA LEU A 48 42.97 10.84 18.02
C LEU A 48 43.18 12.26 17.48
N SER A 49 43.25 12.41 16.18
CA SER A 49 43.44 13.71 15.54
C SER A 49 42.38 13.99 14.47
N VAL A 50 42.13 15.25 14.20
CA VAL A 50 41.26 15.69 13.08
C VAL A 50 41.81 15.13 11.76
N ASN A 51 40.91 14.72 10.87
CA ASN A 51 41.17 13.99 9.62
C ASN A 51 41.71 12.54 9.80
N ALA A 52 41.72 11.99 11.02
CA ALA A 52 42.00 10.57 11.18
C ALA A 52 40.85 9.72 10.62
N THR A 53 41.22 8.60 9.97
CA THR A 53 40.21 7.62 9.50
C THR A 53 39.87 6.69 10.66
N VAL A 54 38.57 6.48 10.84
CA VAL A 54 37.99 5.57 11.83
C VAL A 54 37.11 4.55 11.13
N LYS A 55 36.82 3.42 11.78
CA LYS A 55 35.77 2.48 11.30
C LYS A 55 34.52 2.74 12.08
N VAL A 56 33.39 2.81 11.35
CA VAL A 56 32.05 2.99 11.91
C VAL A 56 31.24 1.74 11.60
N LYS A 57 30.68 1.14 12.63
CA LYS A 57 29.74 0.02 12.53
C LYS A 57 28.32 0.55 12.72
N ALA A 58 27.49 0.43 11.71
CA ALA A 58 26.06 0.77 11.74
C ALA A 58 25.26 -0.52 11.52
N GLY A 59 24.57 -1.00 12.56
CA GLY A 59 23.94 -2.32 12.54
C GLY A 59 24.93 -3.45 12.26
N SER A 60 24.79 -4.16 11.15
CA SER A 60 25.71 -5.22 10.70
C SER A 60 26.78 -4.74 9.71
N ALA A 61 26.71 -3.53 9.22
CA ALA A 61 27.60 -2.99 8.19
C ALA A 61 28.74 -2.18 8.79
N TYR A 62 29.91 -2.22 8.15
CA TYR A 62 31.07 -1.41 8.48
C TYR A 62 31.36 -0.43 7.34
N THR A 63 31.69 0.80 7.71
CA THR A 63 32.12 1.84 6.75
C THR A 63 33.31 2.62 7.30
N ASP A 64 34.06 3.25 6.44
CA ASP A 64 35.08 4.21 6.84
C ASP A 64 34.40 5.54 7.21
N GLY A 65 34.85 6.11 8.31
CA GLY A 65 34.50 7.44 8.78
C GLY A 65 35.73 8.30 8.89
N ASN A 66 35.51 9.60 9.02
CA ASN A 66 36.55 10.59 9.20
C ASN A 66 36.26 11.44 10.44
N VAL A 67 37.26 11.73 11.23
CA VAL A 67 37.19 12.71 12.33
C VAL A 67 37.12 14.11 11.72
N ALA A 68 35.93 14.70 11.71
CA ALA A 68 35.71 16.03 11.13
C ALA A 68 36.23 17.14 12.04
N ASP A 69 36.01 16.99 13.36
CA ASP A 69 36.44 17.99 14.34
C ASP A 69 36.64 17.32 15.73
N ILE A 70 37.37 18.00 16.61
CA ILE A 70 37.55 17.64 18.02
C ILE A 70 37.42 18.93 18.83
N VAL A 71 36.35 19.04 19.60
CA VAL A 71 36.10 20.19 20.48
C VAL A 71 35.79 19.69 21.89
N ASP A 72 36.46 20.29 22.88
CA ASP A 72 36.28 19.98 24.32
C ASP A 72 36.30 18.49 24.66
N GLY A 73 37.17 17.73 23.98
CA GLY A 73 37.31 16.29 24.20
C GLY A 73 36.21 15.43 23.54
N VAL A 74 35.38 16.00 22.68
CA VAL A 74 34.38 15.32 21.85
C VAL A 74 34.86 15.33 20.41
N ALA A 75 34.90 14.16 19.78
CA ALA A 75 35.21 14.00 18.37
C ALA A 75 33.91 13.85 17.57
N THR A 76 33.75 14.67 16.56
CA THR A 76 32.70 14.56 15.57
C THR A 76 33.17 13.69 14.42
N ILE A 77 32.51 12.56 14.23
CA ILE A 77 32.82 11.57 13.19
C ILE A 77 31.82 11.74 12.06
N THR A 78 32.29 11.87 10.82
CA THR A 78 31.45 11.84 9.63
C THR A 78 31.68 10.54 8.86
N PHE A 79 30.60 9.98 8.29
CA PHE A 79 30.63 8.75 7.50
C PHE A 79 29.49 8.76 6.47
N SER A 80 29.50 7.83 5.52
CA SER A 80 28.51 7.79 4.45
C SER A 80 27.08 7.54 4.96
N ASP A 81 26.13 8.33 4.50
CA ASP A 81 24.70 8.22 4.80
C ASP A 81 24.03 6.94 4.26
N ALA A 82 24.76 6.19 3.43
CA ALA A 82 24.28 4.89 2.93
C ALA A 82 24.21 3.81 4.02
N TYR A 83 24.85 4.03 5.18
CA TYR A 83 24.98 3.02 6.23
C TYR A 83 24.25 3.38 7.53
N GLY A 84 23.84 4.62 7.73
CA GLY A 84 23.17 5.08 8.93
C GLY A 84 21.71 5.54 8.66
N SER A 85 20.88 5.48 9.69
CA SER A 85 19.56 6.10 9.74
C SER A 85 19.53 7.21 10.79
N GLU A 86 18.66 8.19 10.63
CA GLU A 86 18.48 9.27 11.62
C GLU A 86 18.12 8.67 12.99
N GLY A 87 18.84 9.10 14.04
CA GLY A 87 18.65 8.58 15.40
C GLY A 87 19.14 7.13 15.62
N GLY A 88 19.79 6.54 14.62
CA GLY A 88 20.35 5.18 14.73
C GLY A 88 21.61 5.12 15.61
N GLU A 89 21.88 3.96 16.17
CA GLU A 89 23.07 3.71 16.99
C GLU A 89 24.23 3.23 16.11
N VAL A 90 25.42 3.79 16.35
CA VAL A 90 26.65 3.40 15.66
C VAL A 90 27.78 3.20 16.67
N THR A 91 28.66 2.24 16.39
CA THR A 91 29.89 2.01 17.18
C THR A 91 31.09 2.46 16.36
N VAL A 92 31.98 3.21 16.98
CA VAL A 92 33.19 3.75 16.33
C VAL A 92 34.42 3.04 16.81
N PHE A 93 35.31 2.66 15.89
CA PHE A 93 36.59 1.99 16.16
C PHE A 93 37.75 2.79 15.59
N TYR A 94 38.84 2.86 16.34
CA TYR A 94 40.13 3.42 15.90
C TYR A 94 41.26 2.47 16.19
N LYS A 95 42.07 2.14 15.18
CA LYS A 95 43.15 1.15 15.30
C LYS A 95 42.72 -0.18 15.92
N GLU A 96 41.53 -0.67 15.49
CA GLU A 96 40.88 -1.90 15.96
C GLU A 96 40.35 -1.86 17.41
N GLU A 97 40.55 -0.76 18.16
CA GLU A 97 39.94 -0.55 19.45
C GLU A 97 38.60 0.15 19.34
N GLU A 98 37.61 -0.30 20.12
CA GLU A 98 36.31 0.34 20.23
C GLU A 98 36.42 1.62 21.02
N LEU A 99 36.08 2.76 20.42
CA LEU A 99 36.06 4.06 21.08
C LEU A 99 34.76 4.33 21.85
N GLY A 100 33.68 3.78 21.39
CA GLY A 100 32.36 3.94 21.98
C GLY A 100 31.23 3.85 20.99
N THR A 101 30.00 3.94 21.52
CA THR A 101 28.75 3.90 20.81
C THR A 101 28.08 5.26 20.92
N ALA A 102 27.49 5.74 19.82
CA ALA A 102 26.81 7.02 19.75
C ALA A 102 25.57 6.95 18.84
N THR A 103 24.66 7.87 19.05
CA THR A 103 23.55 8.10 18.11
C THR A 103 24.06 8.88 16.91
N CYS A 104 23.71 8.45 15.72
CA CYS A 104 24.07 9.18 14.52
C CYS A 104 22.90 10.01 13.98
N HIS A 105 23.24 11.12 13.36
CA HIS A 105 22.33 12.08 12.76
C HIS A 105 22.78 12.41 11.33
N ILE A 106 21.85 12.87 10.52
CA ILE A 106 22.19 13.39 9.18
C ILE A 106 23.02 14.66 9.34
N HIS A 107 24.18 14.70 8.68
CA HIS A 107 25.09 15.85 8.80
C HIS A 107 24.48 17.15 8.23
N MET A 108 23.85 17.09 7.05
CA MET A 108 23.10 18.20 6.47
C MET A 108 21.65 17.80 6.17
N PRO A 109 20.77 17.83 7.19
CA PRO A 109 19.37 17.45 7.01
C PRO A 109 18.59 18.54 6.25
N TYR A 110 17.70 18.11 5.38
CA TYR A 110 16.74 18.98 4.71
C TYR A 110 15.33 18.41 4.85
N TYR A 111 14.45 19.18 5.48
CA TYR A 111 13.05 18.84 5.64
C TYR A 111 12.27 19.32 4.42
N LEU A 112 11.88 18.38 3.58
CA LEU A 112 11.13 18.67 2.36
C LEU A 112 9.69 19.04 2.73
N THR A 113 9.32 20.28 2.46
CA THR A 113 7.97 20.82 2.71
C THR A 113 7.18 20.96 1.41
N ALA A 114 5.85 21.05 1.53
CA ALA A 114 4.96 21.32 0.42
C ALA A 114 3.85 22.28 0.87
N SER A 115 3.48 23.19 -0.01
CA SER A 115 2.42 24.20 0.21
C SER A 115 1.15 23.90 -0.59
N GLU A 116 1.21 22.93 -1.49
CA GLU A 116 0.09 22.53 -2.34
C GLU A 116 -0.97 21.77 -1.52
N GLU A 117 -2.22 21.86 -1.94
CA GLU A 117 -3.34 21.14 -1.35
C GLU A 117 -3.77 19.98 -2.26
N GLY A 118 -4.23 18.88 -1.64
CA GLY A 118 -4.78 17.75 -2.39
C GLY A 118 -4.48 16.40 -1.76
N TYR A 119 -5.11 15.37 -2.33
CA TYR A 119 -4.90 13.97 -1.94
C TYR A 119 -3.74 13.37 -2.74
N ILE A 120 -2.91 12.59 -2.06
CA ILE A 120 -1.73 11.95 -2.65
C ILE A 120 -2.17 10.75 -3.47
N GLN A 121 -2.11 10.86 -4.80
CA GLN A 121 -2.44 9.76 -5.71
C GLN A 121 -1.28 8.79 -5.90
N ALA A 122 -0.05 9.29 -5.93
CA ALA A 122 1.15 8.47 -6.06
C ALA A 122 2.33 9.13 -5.34
N VAL A 123 3.19 8.32 -4.73
CA VAL A 123 4.47 8.71 -4.11
C VAL A 123 5.60 8.13 -4.95
N TYR A 124 6.62 8.95 -5.24
CA TYR A 124 7.80 8.57 -6.02
C TYR A 124 9.10 8.64 -5.20
N LEU A 125 8.97 8.93 -3.90
CA LEU A 125 10.08 8.86 -2.96
C LEU A 125 10.19 7.44 -2.41
N GLU A 126 11.40 6.97 -2.26
CA GLU A 126 11.74 5.71 -1.63
C GLU A 126 12.87 5.98 -0.64
N ALA A 127 12.80 5.38 0.56
CA ALA A 127 13.85 5.51 1.56
C ALA A 127 15.20 5.03 1.00
N ASP A 128 16.27 5.71 1.40
CA ASP A 128 17.66 5.52 0.97
C ASP A 128 17.95 5.74 -0.54
N ALA A 129 16.94 6.09 -1.34
CA ALA A 129 17.13 6.41 -2.75
C ALA A 129 17.72 7.82 -2.96
N LYS A 130 18.69 7.94 -3.86
CA LYS A 130 19.16 9.24 -4.35
C LYS A 130 18.14 9.84 -5.30
N LYS A 131 17.80 11.10 -5.10
CA LYS A 131 16.90 11.88 -5.98
C LYS A 131 17.62 13.16 -6.41
N TRP A 132 17.39 13.51 -7.66
CA TRP A 132 17.98 14.69 -8.29
C TRP A 132 16.99 15.85 -8.28
N GLN A 133 17.46 17.05 -8.39
CA GLN A 133 16.64 18.24 -8.57
C GLN A 133 15.61 18.02 -9.70
N ASN A 134 14.39 18.50 -9.51
CA ASN A 134 13.24 18.34 -10.40
C ASN A 134 12.67 16.91 -10.53
N ASN A 135 13.22 15.89 -9.87
CA ASN A 135 12.56 14.60 -9.80
C ASN A 135 11.16 14.74 -9.17
N ARG A 136 10.25 13.85 -9.60
CA ARG A 136 8.90 13.84 -9.03
C ARG A 136 8.96 13.34 -7.58
N VAL A 137 8.21 14.01 -6.71
CA VAL A 137 8.05 13.65 -5.29
C VAL A 137 6.76 12.87 -5.09
N CYS A 138 5.65 13.49 -5.47
CA CYS A 138 4.32 12.88 -5.43
C CYS A 138 3.47 13.45 -6.57
N TYR A 139 2.32 12.83 -6.79
CA TYR A 139 1.26 13.33 -7.65
C TYR A 139 0.02 13.58 -6.79
N LEU A 140 -0.58 14.76 -6.93
CA LEU A 140 -1.74 15.19 -6.16
C LEU A 140 -3.00 15.18 -7.05
N THR A 141 -4.13 14.90 -6.43
CA THR A 141 -5.45 14.98 -7.03
C THR A 141 -6.40 15.73 -6.09
N ASN A 142 -7.40 16.39 -6.65
CA ASN A 142 -8.45 17.06 -5.86
C ASN A 142 -9.57 16.10 -5.45
N VAL A 143 -9.50 14.83 -5.87
CA VAL A 143 -10.50 13.80 -5.54
C VAL A 143 -9.99 12.99 -4.36
N PRO A 144 -10.79 12.83 -3.28
CA PRO A 144 -10.43 11.97 -2.16
C PRO A 144 -10.17 10.54 -2.65
N PHE A 145 -8.97 10.03 -2.39
CA PHE A 145 -8.60 8.67 -2.76
C PHE A 145 -8.75 7.78 -1.52
N SER A 146 -10.00 7.41 -1.18
CA SER A 146 -10.26 6.49 -0.08
C SER A 146 -10.99 5.26 -0.57
N GLY A 147 -10.71 4.09 0.04
CA GLY A 147 -11.47 2.86 -0.23
C GLY A 147 -12.98 3.05 0.00
N THR A 148 -13.36 3.93 0.90
CA THR A 148 -14.76 4.33 1.15
C THR A 148 -15.36 5.03 -0.08
N TYR A 149 -14.62 5.92 -0.73
CA TYR A 149 -15.08 6.61 -1.94
C TYR A 149 -15.22 5.65 -3.13
N GLU A 150 -14.26 4.75 -3.32
CA GLU A 150 -14.35 3.71 -4.37
C GLU A 150 -15.55 2.77 -4.12
N ALA A 151 -15.78 2.38 -2.86
CA ALA A 151 -16.95 1.57 -2.48
C ALA A 151 -18.26 2.31 -2.74
N LEU A 152 -18.34 3.62 -2.46
CA LEU A 152 -19.50 4.44 -2.75
C LEU A 152 -19.76 4.57 -4.26
N LEU A 153 -18.72 4.76 -5.07
CA LEU A 153 -18.83 4.80 -6.53
C LEU A 153 -19.32 3.46 -7.09
N SER A 154 -18.79 2.34 -6.61
CA SER A 154 -19.25 1.00 -7.00
C SER A 154 -20.71 0.76 -6.64
N THR A 155 -21.11 1.18 -5.43
CA THR A 155 -22.52 1.09 -5.00
C THR A 155 -23.42 1.95 -5.87
N GLN A 156 -23.02 3.19 -6.16
CA GLN A 156 -23.77 4.08 -7.04
C GLN A 156 -23.93 3.49 -8.44
N GLN A 157 -22.87 2.93 -9.02
CA GLN A 157 -22.93 2.29 -10.34
C GLN A 157 -23.91 1.12 -10.34
N SER A 158 -23.84 0.24 -9.34
CA SER A 158 -24.78 -0.88 -9.19
C SER A 158 -26.24 -0.41 -9.08
N GLN A 159 -26.50 0.67 -8.35
CA GLN A 159 -27.83 1.24 -8.24
C GLN A 159 -28.34 1.83 -9.58
N LEU A 160 -27.45 2.48 -10.35
CA LEU A 160 -27.79 3.00 -11.68
C LEU A 160 -28.13 1.87 -12.66
N ASP A 161 -27.37 0.77 -12.62
CA ASP A 161 -27.61 -0.40 -13.45
C ASP A 161 -28.97 -1.05 -13.11
N GLN A 162 -29.28 -1.24 -11.82
CA GLN A 162 -30.59 -1.73 -11.36
C GLN A 162 -31.73 -0.80 -11.79
N LEU A 163 -31.51 0.51 -11.68
CA LEU A 163 -32.53 1.49 -12.14
C LEU A 163 -32.77 1.43 -13.66
N ALA A 164 -31.69 1.23 -14.43
CA ALA A 164 -31.78 1.06 -15.88
C ALA A 164 -32.58 -0.21 -16.25
N GLU A 165 -32.30 -1.32 -15.57
CA GLU A 165 -33.03 -2.58 -15.74
C GLU A 165 -34.52 -2.45 -15.39
N MET A 166 -34.85 -1.84 -14.24
CA MET A 166 -36.24 -1.58 -13.86
C MET A 166 -36.99 -0.70 -14.89
N LYS A 167 -36.32 0.35 -15.41
CA LYS A 167 -36.90 1.20 -16.45
C LYS A 167 -37.13 0.44 -17.74
N ALA A 168 -36.23 -0.47 -18.12
CA ALA A 168 -36.38 -1.31 -19.29
C ALA A 168 -37.58 -2.27 -19.15
N LEU A 169 -37.75 -2.91 -17.99
CA LEU A 169 -38.88 -3.77 -17.66
C LEU A 169 -40.21 -2.99 -17.70
N LEU A 170 -40.24 -1.78 -17.13
CA LEU A 170 -41.43 -0.91 -17.18
C LEU A 170 -41.78 -0.51 -18.62
N ALA A 171 -40.77 -0.19 -19.44
CA ALA A 171 -40.98 0.19 -20.84
C ALA A 171 -41.43 -1.00 -21.69
N ALA A 172 -40.97 -2.20 -21.39
CA ALA A 172 -41.39 -3.43 -22.06
C ALA A 172 -42.85 -3.83 -21.73
N GLY A 173 -43.32 -3.43 -20.54
CA GLY A 173 -44.68 -3.74 -20.06
C GLY A 173 -44.94 -5.22 -19.82
N ALA A 174 -43.92 -6.07 -19.89
CA ALA A 174 -43.98 -7.50 -19.69
C ALA A 174 -42.66 -8.05 -19.13
N ILE A 175 -42.73 -9.05 -18.30
CA ILE A 175 -41.57 -9.84 -17.85
C ILE A 175 -41.37 -11.00 -18.82
N THR A 176 -40.22 -11.07 -19.47
CA THR A 176 -39.87 -12.15 -20.41
C THR A 176 -38.97 -13.18 -19.73
N ALA A 177 -39.03 -14.43 -20.19
CA ALA A 177 -38.11 -15.47 -19.75
C ALA A 177 -36.67 -15.10 -20.14
N PRO A 178 -35.68 -15.23 -19.25
CA PRO A 178 -34.31 -14.90 -19.54
C PRO A 178 -33.64 -15.86 -20.53
N GLU A 179 -34.14 -17.12 -20.59
CA GLU A 179 -33.60 -18.19 -21.44
C GLU A 179 -34.74 -19.09 -21.93
N ASP A 180 -34.48 -19.87 -22.98
CA ASP A 180 -35.38 -20.88 -23.47
C ASP A 180 -35.51 -22.04 -22.46
N GLY A 181 -36.72 -22.45 -22.15
CA GLY A 181 -36.94 -23.48 -21.15
C GLY A 181 -38.41 -23.92 -21.05
N ILE A 182 -38.65 -24.89 -20.18
CA ILE A 182 -40.00 -25.42 -19.89
C ILE A 182 -40.51 -24.78 -18.61
N VAL A 183 -41.63 -24.11 -18.64
CA VAL A 183 -42.26 -23.56 -17.44
C VAL A 183 -42.76 -24.69 -16.55
N SER A 184 -42.16 -24.79 -15.36
CA SER A 184 -42.48 -25.80 -14.33
C SER A 184 -43.69 -25.40 -13.50
N SER A 185 -43.71 -24.14 -13.07
CA SER A 185 -44.81 -23.60 -12.29
C SER A 185 -44.99 -22.12 -12.54
N ILE A 186 -46.21 -21.64 -12.45
CA ILE A 186 -46.55 -20.21 -12.47
C ILE A 186 -47.25 -19.96 -11.13
N VAL A 187 -46.68 -19.01 -10.37
CA VAL A 187 -47.34 -18.48 -9.19
C VAL A 187 -48.22 -17.32 -9.65
N SER A 188 -49.50 -17.62 -9.91
CA SER A 188 -50.45 -16.57 -10.25
C SER A 188 -50.82 -15.81 -8.99
N PRO A 189 -50.51 -14.56 -8.85
CA PRO A 189 -50.95 -13.78 -7.69
C PRO A 189 -52.50 -13.71 -7.74
N SER A 190 -53.13 -14.06 -6.68
CA SER A 190 -54.60 -13.86 -6.50
C SER A 190 -54.96 -12.39 -6.34
N ALA A 191 -53.98 -11.52 -6.23
CA ALA A 191 -54.07 -10.07 -6.13
C ALA A 191 -53.42 -9.41 -7.36
N ALA A 192 -53.83 -8.19 -7.66
CA ALA A 192 -53.28 -7.41 -8.78
C ALA A 192 -51.80 -6.99 -8.64
N GLU A 193 -51.22 -7.26 -7.48
CA GLU A 193 -49.84 -6.88 -7.14
C GLU A 193 -49.06 -8.11 -6.63
N ALA A 194 -47.80 -8.26 -7.06
CA ALA A 194 -46.86 -9.20 -6.55
C ALA A 194 -45.93 -8.50 -5.56
N GLU A 195 -45.59 -9.15 -4.48
CA GLU A 195 -44.60 -8.61 -3.52
C GLU A 195 -43.21 -8.53 -4.17
N ALA A 196 -42.41 -7.54 -3.77
CA ALA A 196 -41.03 -7.41 -4.22
C ALA A 196 -40.25 -8.68 -3.92
N HIS A 197 -39.48 -9.16 -4.89
CA HIS A 197 -38.66 -10.39 -4.80
C HIS A 197 -39.45 -11.69 -4.67
N SER A 198 -40.76 -11.69 -4.92
CA SER A 198 -41.54 -12.94 -4.97
C SER A 198 -41.26 -13.71 -6.27
N THR A 199 -41.27 -15.05 -6.20
CA THR A 199 -41.16 -15.91 -7.37
C THR A 199 -42.43 -15.89 -8.18
N LEU A 200 -42.39 -15.46 -9.45
CA LEU A 200 -43.53 -15.37 -10.36
C LEU A 200 -43.73 -16.67 -11.16
N ALA A 201 -42.62 -17.27 -11.59
CA ALA A 201 -42.61 -18.53 -12.33
C ALA A 201 -41.28 -19.24 -12.11
N SER A 202 -41.32 -20.56 -12.28
CA SER A 202 -40.11 -21.42 -12.28
C SER A 202 -39.93 -22.04 -13.66
N LEU A 203 -38.72 -21.98 -14.20
CA LEU A 203 -38.39 -22.56 -15.49
C LEU A 203 -37.31 -23.66 -15.31
N TYR A 204 -37.47 -24.72 -16.06
CA TYR A 204 -36.41 -25.69 -16.28
C TYR A 204 -35.63 -25.27 -17.54
N VAL A 205 -34.36 -24.98 -17.37
CA VAL A 205 -33.45 -24.66 -18.45
C VAL A 205 -32.58 -25.87 -18.73
N GLY A 206 -32.64 -26.38 -19.96
CA GLY A 206 -31.89 -27.57 -20.40
C GLY A 206 -32.73 -28.83 -20.58
N ASP A 207 -32.22 -29.73 -21.43
CA ASP A 207 -32.88 -30.99 -21.81
C ASP A 207 -32.54 -32.18 -20.90
N GLN A 208 -31.62 -32.00 -19.94
CA GLN A 208 -31.16 -33.08 -19.07
C GLN A 208 -31.97 -33.10 -17.77
N LYS A 209 -32.44 -34.28 -17.44
CA LYS A 209 -33.10 -34.58 -16.15
C LYS A 209 -32.16 -35.44 -15.33
N GLU A 210 -32.04 -35.13 -14.06
CA GLU A 210 -31.28 -35.92 -13.11
C GLU A 210 -32.25 -36.63 -12.18
N MET A 211 -31.98 -37.91 -11.97
CA MET A 211 -32.74 -38.73 -11.02
C MET A 211 -31.75 -39.33 -10.01
N VAL A 212 -31.96 -39.04 -8.74
CA VAL A 212 -31.16 -39.64 -7.66
C VAL A 212 -31.88 -40.88 -7.17
N VAL A 213 -31.22 -42.03 -7.27
CA VAL A 213 -31.75 -43.34 -6.83
C VAL A 213 -30.82 -43.86 -5.74
N SER A 214 -31.41 -44.33 -4.63
CA SER A 214 -30.69 -45.06 -3.58
C SER A 214 -30.69 -46.53 -3.92
N VAL A 215 -29.51 -47.14 -3.99
CA VAL A 215 -29.32 -48.55 -4.28
C VAL A 215 -28.81 -49.23 -3.01
N ASP A 216 -29.37 -50.44 -2.69
CA ASP A 216 -28.94 -51.25 -1.55
C ASP A 216 -27.50 -51.76 -1.77
N GLU A 217 -26.77 -52.02 -0.68
CA GLU A 217 -25.39 -52.50 -0.71
C GLU A 217 -25.26 -53.84 -1.47
N LEU A 218 -26.29 -54.67 -1.49
CA LEU A 218 -26.30 -55.94 -2.21
C LEU A 218 -26.48 -55.79 -3.72
N ASP A 219 -27.10 -54.71 -4.17
CA ASP A 219 -27.42 -54.47 -5.58
C ASP A 219 -26.41 -53.55 -6.25
N ILE A 220 -25.57 -52.83 -5.50
CA ILE A 220 -24.60 -51.85 -6.03
C ILE A 220 -23.57 -52.51 -6.97
N ILE A 221 -23.26 -53.77 -6.79
CA ILE A 221 -22.35 -54.55 -7.65
C ILE A 221 -22.87 -54.69 -9.09
N ASN A 222 -24.17 -54.53 -9.30
CA ASN A 222 -24.85 -54.67 -10.59
C ASN A 222 -25.05 -53.31 -11.28
N VAL A 223 -24.67 -52.20 -10.64
CA VAL A 223 -24.81 -50.84 -11.19
C VAL A 223 -23.50 -50.38 -11.77
N GLN A 224 -23.50 -49.94 -13.02
CA GLN A 224 -22.33 -49.48 -13.73
C GLN A 224 -22.56 -48.10 -14.35
N VAL A 225 -21.50 -47.27 -14.42
CA VAL A 225 -21.55 -45.99 -15.09
C VAL A 225 -21.84 -46.20 -16.58
N GLY A 226 -22.87 -45.51 -17.09
CA GLY A 226 -23.30 -45.59 -18.47
C GLY A 226 -24.39 -46.67 -18.71
N GLN A 227 -24.89 -47.31 -17.67
CA GLN A 227 -26.03 -48.24 -17.75
C GLN A 227 -27.35 -47.49 -18.00
N ASN A 228 -28.19 -48.02 -18.88
CA ASN A 228 -29.53 -47.47 -19.09
C ASN A 228 -30.42 -47.78 -17.92
N ALA A 229 -31.20 -46.80 -17.50
CA ALA A 229 -32.28 -46.96 -16.54
C ALA A 229 -33.61 -46.96 -17.30
N ASP A 230 -34.34 -48.08 -17.23
CA ASP A 230 -35.67 -48.21 -17.84
C ASP A 230 -36.78 -47.99 -16.80
#